data_e7bd85e419f7e9f2bd1c15d43063dc2c
#
_entry.id   e7bd85e419f7e9f2bd1c15d43063dc2c
#
_cell.length_a   1.000
_cell.length_b   1.000
_cell.length_c   1.000
_cell.angle_alpha   90.00
_cell.angle_beta   90.00
_cell.angle_gamma   90.00
#
_symmetry.space_group_name_H-M   'P 1'
#
loop_
_entity.id
_entity.type
_entity.pdbx_description
1 polymer ?
#
loop_
_entity_poly.entity_id
_entity_poly.type
_entity_poly.pdbx_seq_one_letter_code
_entity_poly.pdbx_strand_id
1 'polypeptide(L)'
;MGSRQVAVYFAWSRPDEENAQLGTLENRFTALFESRRIQWPRQEHLADPAKFDQGIAGFLDHILLANFAMFADFASSLTGNSVRIAQRQTRAAHTALSSQWLVGVDTLIIISWDSNRSKQQATPEELQAVRALLDTPGSTVFICPHHDVGDVRELSADEGFRNREAEFHHHGDPAIPSQQRFGMFGRSLLDGLGLPIRNRFGLRPAKAADGGPAPLKIDPSVDRFGLLSGVTTFNLHPHLPHFEMLGESASKFDVLARQPIDLNAPPHPFVERGRDDFDALLQTRQNTFPGQLLISDTTLWTSAAEGFESLQQFWRNVLQLPVR
;
A
#
# COMPACT_ATOMS: atom_id res chain seq x y z
N MET A 1 -0.68 12.16 -28.57
CA MET A 1 -0.31 11.11 -27.60
C MET A 1 -1.59 10.48 -27.11
N GLY A 2 -1.69 9.14 -27.06
CA GLY A 2 -2.85 8.46 -26.50
C GLY A 2 -2.99 8.80 -25.01
N SER A 3 -4.23 8.88 -24.54
CA SER A 3 -4.53 9.10 -23.12
C SER A 3 -4.36 7.78 -22.36
N ARG A 4 -3.60 7.78 -21.25
CA ARG A 4 -3.30 6.60 -20.45
C ARG A 4 -4.57 6.02 -19.78
N GLN A 5 -4.78 4.72 -19.94
CA GLN A 5 -5.86 4.00 -19.27
C GLN A 5 -5.38 3.41 -17.94
N VAL A 6 -5.98 3.84 -16.85
CA VAL A 6 -5.62 3.44 -15.48
C VAL A 6 -6.63 2.43 -14.93
N ALA A 7 -6.12 1.44 -14.21
CA ALA A 7 -6.94 0.50 -13.44
C ALA A 7 -6.42 0.41 -11.99
N VAL A 8 -7.36 0.40 -11.03
CA VAL A 8 -7.10 0.18 -9.60
C VAL A 8 -7.82 -1.10 -9.18
N TYR A 9 -7.07 -2.01 -8.62
CA TYR A 9 -7.58 -3.30 -8.18
C TYR A 9 -7.35 -3.48 -6.69
N PHE A 10 -8.43 -3.56 -5.93
CA PHE A 10 -8.38 -3.84 -4.49
C PHE A 10 -8.36 -5.35 -4.26
N ALA A 11 -7.20 -5.86 -3.88
CA ALA A 11 -6.95 -7.29 -3.67
C ALA A 11 -7.35 -7.72 -2.26
N TRP A 12 -8.61 -7.63 -1.93
CA TRP A 12 -9.18 -8.07 -0.66
C TRP A 12 -10.44 -8.91 -0.83
N SER A 13 -10.83 -9.57 0.25
CA SER A 13 -12.14 -10.22 0.37
C SER A 13 -13.00 -9.41 1.33
N ARG A 14 -13.94 -8.65 0.80
CA ARG A 14 -14.85 -7.84 1.61
C ARG A 14 -15.64 -8.69 2.63
N PRO A 15 -16.21 -9.86 2.27
CA PRO A 15 -16.88 -10.71 3.25
C PRO A 15 -15.99 -11.15 4.41
N ASP A 16 -14.73 -11.50 4.13
CA ASP A 16 -13.81 -11.94 5.17
C ASP A 16 -13.40 -10.79 6.09
N GLU A 17 -13.26 -9.57 5.54
CA GLU A 17 -12.98 -8.37 6.34
C GLU A 17 -14.16 -8.00 7.26
N GLU A 18 -15.39 -8.08 6.74
CA GLU A 18 -16.60 -7.73 7.48
C GLU A 18 -16.94 -8.76 8.55
N ASN A 19 -16.61 -10.03 8.32
CA ASN A 19 -16.90 -11.14 9.24
C ASN A 19 -15.70 -11.56 10.10
N ALA A 20 -14.63 -10.78 10.14
CA ALA A 20 -13.48 -11.06 11.00
C ALA A 20 -13.87 -11.05 12.48
N GLN A 21 -13.14 -11.80 13.29
CA GLN A 21 -13.34 -11.80 14.74
C GLN A 21 -13.12 -10.41 15.34
N LEU A 22 -13.86 -10.07 16.40
CA LEU A 22 -13.83 -8.74 17.01
C LEU A 22 -12.42 -8.24 17.31
N GLY A 23 -11.57 -9.02 17.93
CA GLY A 23 -10.19 -8.62 18.21
C GLY A 23 -9.35 -8.33 16.95
N THR A 24 -9.69 -8.92 15.81
CA THR A 24 -9.06 -8.59 14.52
C THR A 24 -9.58 -7.26 14.00
N LEU A 25 -10.87 -7.02 14.12
CA LEU A 25 -11.51 -5.77 13.71
C LEU A 25 -11.00 -4.60 14.53
N GLU A 26 -10.92 -4.75 15.84
CA GLU A 26 -10.39 -3.72 16.74
C GLU A 26 -8.94 -3.37 16.41
N ASN A 27 -8.10 -4.37 16.17
CA ASN A 27 -6.71 -4.17 15.82
C ASN A 27 -6.54 -3.49 14.45
N ARG A 28 -7.34 -3.89 13.45
CA ARG A 28 -7.29 -3.33 12.10
C ARG A 28 -7.94 -1.96 11.99
N PHE A 29 -9.00 -1.72 12.73
CA PHE A 29 -9.84 -0.53 12.63
C PHE A 29 -9.92 0.22 13.96
N THR A 30 -8.80 0.32 14.66
CA THR A 30 -8.71 1.02 15.96
C THR A 30 -9.31 2.42 15.92
N ALA A 31 -9.01 3.18 14.87
CA ALA A 31 -9.55 4.52 14.68
C ALA A 31 -11.10 4.55 14.64
N LEU A 32 -11.75 3.53 14.09
CA LEU A 32 -13.20 3.41 14.09
C LEU A 32 -13.74 3.24 15.51
N PHE A 33 -13.15 2.33 16.27
CA PHE A 33 -13.60 2.05 17.64
C PHE A 33 -13.29 3.21 18.58
N GLU A 34 -12.14 3.82 18.48
CA GLU A 34 -11.79 5.00 19.26
C GLU A 34 -12.68 6.20 18.94
N SER A 35 -12.94 6.47 17.68
CA SER A 35 -13.83 7.55 17.27
C SER A 35 -15.25 7.36 17.82
N ARG A 36 -15.77 6.15 17.78
CA ARG A 36 -17.09 5.84 18.38
C ARG A 36 -17.09 5.99 19.90
N ARG A 37 -16.03 5.56 20.57
CA ARG A 37 -15.96 5.59 22.05
C ARG A 37 -15.70 6.98 22.62
N ILE A 38 -14.80 7.76 21.97
CA ILE A 38 -14.29 9.02 22.54
C ILE A 38 -14.97 10.24 21.94
N GLN A 39 -15.27 10.23 20.66
CA GLN A 39 -15.71 11.42 19.92
C GLN A 39 -17.20 11.46 19.61
N TRP A 40 -17.91 10.35 19.83
CA TRP A 40 -19.34 10.31 19.71
C TRP A 40 -20.02 11.09 20.86
N PRO A 41 -20.95 11.99 20.62
CA PRO A 41 -21.51 12.50 19.37
C PRO A 41 -20.92 13.86 18.93
N ARG A 42 -19.70 14.17 19.31
CA ARG A 42 -19.12 15.52 19.15
C ARG A 42 -18.84 15.92 17.71
N GLN A 43 -18.74 14.95 16.81
CA GLN A 43 -18.52 15.22 15.40
C GLN A 43 -19.69 14.67 14.58
N GLU A 44 -20.46 15.55 13.95
CA GLU A 44 -21.67 15.19 13.24
C GLU A 44 -21.45 14.15 12.15
N HIS A 45 -20.35 14.26 11.39
CA HIS A 45 -20.04 13.29 10.34
C HIS A 45 -19.68 11.90 10.89
N LEU A 46 -19.19 11.82 12.12
CA LEU A 46 -18.95 10.57 12.83
C LEU A 46 -20.21 10.06 13.53
N ALA A 47 -21.16 10.94 13.77
CA ALA A 47 -22.44 10.62 14.40
C ALA A 47 -23.52 10.23 13.37
N ASP A 48 -23.21 10.30 12.08
CA ASP A 48 -24.16 9.94 11.02
C ASP A 48 -24.47 8.43 11.05
N PRO A 49 -25.71 8.02 11.41
CA PRO A 49 -26.09 6.61 11.47
C PRO A 49 -25.89 5.87 10.14
N ALA A 50 -26.13 6.54 9.01
CA ALA A 50 -25.94 5.95 7.69
C ALA A 50 -24.48 5.50 7.45
N LYS A 51 -23.52 6.06 8.17
CA LYS A 51 -22.10 5.71 8.07
C LYS A 51 -21.66 4.71 9.14
N PHE A 52 -22.12 4.89 10.38
CA PHE A 52 -21.63 4.11 11.51
C PHE A 52 -22.46 2.88 11.86
N ASP A 53 -23.76 2.92 11.65
CA ASP A 53 -24.61 1.75 11.87
C ASP A 53 -24.39 0.64 10.85
N GLN A 54 -23.68 0.94 9.76
CA GLN A 54 -23.21 -0.06 8.82
C GLN A 54 -21.98 -0.85 9.32
N GLY A 55 -21.43 -0.50 10.49
CA GLY A 55 -20.27 -1.19 11.08
C GLY A 55 -19.03 -1.12 10.19
N ILE A 56 -18.36 -2.25 10.04
CA ILE A 56 -17.14 -2.35 9.23
C ILE A 56 -17.40 -2.06 7.74
N ALA A 57 -18.55 -2.46 7.23
CA ALA A 57 -18.93 -2.17 5.84
C ALA A 57 -18.97 -0.65 5.58
N GLY A 58 -19.58 0.10 6.48
CA GLY A 58 -19.61 1.56 6.40
C GLY A 58 -18.22 2.20 6.49
N PHE A 59 -17.35 1.68 7.36
CA PHE A 59 -15.98 2.13 7.42
C PHE A 59 -15.22 1.86 6.11
N LEU A 60 -15.35 0.67 5.54
CA LEU A 60 -14.71 0.32 4.28
C LEU A 60 -15.17 1.23 3.13
N ASP A 61 -16.46 1.53 3.05
CA ASP A 61 -17.01 2.34 1.95
C ASP A 61 -16.76 3.83 2.13
N HIS A 62 -17.06 4.37 3.30
CA HIS A 62 -17.12 5.82 3.50
C HIS A 62 -15.83 6.44 4.00
N ILE A 63 -14.89 5.64 4.45
CA ILE A 63 -13.60 6.12 4.92
C ILE A 63 -12.48 5.54 4.05
N LEU A 64 -12.33 4.21 4.01
CA LEU A 64 -11.20 3.60 3.34
C LEU A 64 -11.26 3.81 1.81
N LEU A 65 -12.32 3.34 1.16
CA LEU A 65 -12.46 3.49 -0.30
C LEU A 65 -12.60 4.96 -0.73
N ALA A 66 -13.25 5.79 0.08
CA ALA A 66 -13.38 7.22 -0.21
C ALA A 66 -12.01 7.92 -0.29
N ASN A 67 -11.05 7.52 0.53
CA ASN A 67 -9.69 8.08 0.46
C ASN A 67 -8.94 7.71 -0.82
N PHE A 68 -9.21 6.53 -1.40
CA PHE A 68 -8.66 6.14 -2.71
C PHE A 68 -9.40 6.80 -3.88
N ALA A 69 -10.65 7.24 -3.69
CA ALA A 69 -11.43 7.90 -4.74
C ALA A 69 -10.75 9.18 -5.23
N MET A 70 -10.04 9.93 -4.37
CA MET A 70 -9.33 11.14 -4.77
C MET A 70 -8.26 10.87 -5.85
N PHE A 71 -7.54 9.76 -5.78
CA PHE A 71 -6.63 9.37 -6.86
C PHE A 71 -7.38 9.09 -8.15
N ALA A 72 -8.48 8.35 -8.08
CA ALA A 72 -9.28 8.00 -9.26
C ALA A 72 -9.87 9.24 -9.94
N ASP A 73 -10.37 10.20 -9.15
CA ASP A 73 -10.90 11.47 -9.65
C ASP A 73 -9.79 12.33 -10.27
N PHE A 74 -8.64 12.42 -9.62
CA PHE A 74 -7.47 13.12 -10.14
C PHE A 74 -6.99 12.50 -11.46
N ALA A 75 -6.88 11.18 -11.51
CA ALA A 75 -6.46 10.46 -12.70
C ALA A 75 -7.44 10.63 -13.85
N SER A 76 -8.75 10.53 -13.58
CA SER A 76 -9.80 10.75 -14.59
C SER A 76 -9.76 12.17 -15.15
N SER A 77 -9.58 13.16 -14.29
CA SER A 77 -9.48 14.58 -14.69
C SER A 77 -8.24 14.83 -15.55
N LEU A 78 -7.10 14.24 -15.21
CA LEU A 78 -5.85 14.48 -15.93
C LEU A 78 -5.78 13.73 -17.25
N THR A 79 -6.28 12.50 -17.29
CA THR A 79 -6.19 11.63 -18.49
C THR A 79 -7.38 11.80 -19.44
N GLY A 80 -8.50 12.30 -18.95
CA GLY A 80 -9.77 12.31 -19.69
C GLY A 80 -10.44 10.94 -19.78
N ASN A 81 -9.88 9.90 -19.16
CA ASN A 81 -10.42 8.55 -19.14
C ASN A 81 -10.90 8.19 -17.73
N SER A 82 -12.03 7.49 -17.64
CA SER A 82 -12.48 6.94 -16.36
C SER A 82 -11.51 5.88 -15.87
N VAL A 83 -11.14 5.93 -14.59
CA VAL A 83 -10.34 4.88 -13.95
C VAL A 83 -11.19 3.61 -13.81
N ARG A 84 -10.64 2.48 -14.26
CA ARG A 84 -11.28 1.17 -14.04
C ARG A 84 -11.01 0.72 -12.61
N ILE A 85 -12.07 0.48 -11.82
CA ILE A 85 -11.93 0.08 -10.41
C ILE A 85 -12.63 -1.26 -10.20
N ALA A 86 -11.96 -2.18 -9.50
CA ALA A 86 -12.56 -3.43 -9.05
C ALA A 86 -12.07 -3.81 -7.65
N GLN A 87 -12.94 -4.50 -6.91
CA GLN A 87 -12.58 -5.25 -5.71
C GLN A 87 -12.55 -6.73 -6.06
N ARG A 88 -11.51 -7.45 -5.61
CA ARG A 88 -11.33 -8.87 -5.91
C ARG A 88 -12.54 -9.70 -5.48
N GLN A 89 -13.02 -9.46 -4.27
CA GLN A 89 -14.22 -10.11 -3.77
C GLN A 89 -15.13 -9.11 -3.06
N THR A 90 -16.32 -8.96 -3.58
CA THR A 90 -17.43 -8.24 -2.95
C THR A 90 -18.41 -9.24 -2.34
N ARG A 91 -19.47 -8.75 -1.69
CA ARG A 91 -20.57 -9.63 -1.25
C ARG A 91 -21.29 -10.33 -2.40
N ALA A 92 -21.30 -9.72 -3.59
CA ALA A 92 -22.10 -10.17 -4.74
C ALA A 92 -21.26 -10.89 -5.80
N ALA A 93 -19.95 -10.63 -5.90
CA ALA A 93 -19.14 -11.10 -7.01
C ALA A 93 -17.67 -11.29 -6.63
N HIS A 94 -17.01 -12.22 -7.33
CA HIS A 94 -15.57 -12.36 -7.38
C HIS A 94 -15.09 -11.83 -8.74
N THR A 95 -14.17 -10.87 -8.72
CA THR A 95 -13.54 -10.29 -9.91
C THR A 95 -12.05 -10.60 -9.87
N ALA A 96 -11.63 -11.64 -10.58
CA ALA A 96 -10.22 -11.98 -10.71
C ALA A 96 -9.50 -11.01 -11.67
N LEU A 97 -8.22 -10.75 -11.43
CA LEU A 97 -7.36 -10.12 -12.42
C LEU A 97 -7.25 -11.06 -13.62
N SER A 98 -7.86 -10.68 -14.73
CA SER A 98 -7.83 -11.50 -15.96
C SER A 98 -7.32 -10.66 -17.14
N SER A 99 -6.78 -11.35 -18.15
CA SER A 99 -6.36 -10.69 -19.38
C SER A 99 -7.49 -9.89 -20.01
N GLN A 100 -8.73 -10.37 -19.91
CA GLN A 100 -9.92 -9.65 -20.42
C GLN A 100 -10.16 -8.37 -19.62
N TRP A 101 -10.04 -8.42 -18.28
CA TRP A 101 -10.21 -7.23 -17.43
C TRP A 101 -9.11 -6.19 -17.65
N LEU A 102 -7.91 -6.65 -18.05
CA LEU A 102 -6.75 -5.79 -18.31
C LEU A 102 -6.66 -5.29 -19.75
N VAL A 103 -7.60 -5.64 -20.64
CA VAL A 103 -7.59 -5.12 -22.02
C VAL A 103 -7.58 -3.61 -22.05
N GLY A 104 -6.58 -3.03 -22.73
CA GLY A 104 -6.40 -1.59 -22.91
C GLY A 104 -5.86 -0.85 -21.67
N VAL A 105 -5.52 -1.56 -20.59
CA VAL A 105 -4.92 -0.95 -19.40
C VAL A 105 -3.43 -0.67 -19.67
N ASP A 106 -3.01 0.57 -19.40
CA ASP A 106 -1.61 1.02 -19.48
C ASP A 106 -0.96 1.06 -18.09
N THR A 107 -1.74 1.43 -17.07
CA THR A 107 -1.29 1.47 -15.67
C THR A 107 -2.22 0.66 -14.78
N LEU A 108 -1.68 -0.35 -14.13
CA LEU A 108 -2.38 -1.16 -13.13
C LEU A 108 -1.83 -0.87 -11.73
N ILE A 109 -2.72 -0.52 -10.80
CA ILE A 109 -2.37 -0.31 -9.39
C ILE A 109 -3.09 -1.37 -8.57
N ILE A 110 -2.34 -2.28 -7.96
CA ILE A 110 -2.86 -3.37 -7.14
C ILE A 110 -2.72 -2.97 -5.67
N ILE A 111 -3.82 -2.57 -5.08
CA ILE A 111 -3.91 -2.23 -3.66
C ILE A 111 -4.08 -3.52 -2.86
N SER A 112 -3.01 -4.00 -2.26
CA SER A 112 -3.00 -5.24 -1.47
C SER A 112 -3.06 -4.91 0.03
N TRP A 113 -4.23 -4.49 0.47
CA TRP A 113 -4.56 -4.26 1.87
C TRP A 113 -5.39 -5.40 2.44
N ASP A 114 -5.23 -6.57 1.89
CA ASP A 114 -5.85 -7.81 2.34
C ASP A 114 -5.21 -8.28 3.65
N SER A 115 -6.03 -8.58 4.63
CA SER A 115 -5.57 -9.20 5.88
C SER A 115 -5.01 -10.61 5.59
N ASN A 116 -3.90 -10.95 6.23
CA ASN A 116 -3.33 -12.30 6.17
C ASN A 116 -4.34 -13.41 6.58
N ARG A 117 -5.35 -13.05 7.38
CA ARG A 117 -6.41 -13.98 7.80
C ARG A 117 -7.38 -14.35 6.68
N SER A 118 -7.58 -13.45 5.71
CA SER A 118 -8.41 -13.74 4.54
C SER A 118 -7.72 -14.65 3.52
N LYS A 119 -6.43 -14.96 3.73
CA LYS A 119 -5.63 -15.88 2.92
C LYS A 119 -5.71 -15.61 1.42
N GLN A 120 -5.79 -14.34 1.03
CA GLN A 120 -5.81 -13.97 -0.37
C GLN A 120 -4.49 -14.33 -1.03
N GLN A 121 -4.57 -15.06 -2.14
CA GLN A 121 -3.42 -15.42 -2.97
C GLN A 121 -3.78 -15.26 -4.43
N ALA A 122 -2.80 -14.88 -5.24
CA ALA A 122 -2.98 -14.81 -6.67
C ALA A 122 -3.08 -16.22 -7.27
N THR A 123 -4.04 -16.41 -8.15
CA THR A 123 -4.14 -17.64 -8.93
C THR A 123 -3.11 -17.66 -10.07
N PRO A 124 -2.80 -18.84 -10.65
CA PRO A 124 -1.95 -18.90 -11.83
C PRO A 124 -2.44 -18.05 -13.00
N GLU A 125 -3.76 -17.94 -13.18
CA GLU A 125 -4.38 -17.12 -14.23
C GLU A 125 -4.20 -15.62 -13.96
N GLU A 126 -4.36 -15.17 -12.71
CA GLU A 126 -4.11 -13.79 -12.30
C GLU A 126 -2.64 -13.43 -12.48
N LEU A 127 -1.72 -14.34 -12.09
CA LEU A 127 -0.29 -14.18 -12.31
C LEU A 127 0.05 -14.03 -13.80
N GLN A 128 -0.52 -14.91 -14.64
CA GLN A 128 -0.32 -14.86 -16.08
C GLN A 128 -0.83 -13.55 -16.69
N ALA A 129 -1.98 -13.07 -16.23
CA ALA A 129 -2.56 -11.80 -16.72
C ALA A 129 -1.67 -10.59 -16.38
N VAL A 130 -1.16 -10.53 -15.13
CA VAL A 130 -0.22 -9.48 -14.71
C VAL A 130 1.10 -9.58 -15.48
N ARG A 131 1.62 -10.79 -15.69
CA ARG A 131 2.83 -11.01 -16.48
C ARG A 131 2.65 -10.54 -17.92
N ALA A 132 1.55 -10.91 -18.57
CA ALA A 132 1.25 -10.47 -19.94
C ALA A 132 1.17 -8.93 -20.06
N LEU A 133 0.66 -8.25 -19.03
CA LEU A 133 0.68 -6.79 -18.98
C LEU A 133 2.13 -6.26 -18.85
N LEU A 134 2.97 -6.85 -17.99
CA LEU A 134 4.38 -6.49 -17.83
C LEU A 134 5.21 -6.80 -19.07
N ASP A 135 4.86 -7.84 -19.85
CA ASP A 135 5.50 -8.16 -21.13
C ASP A 135 5.13 -7.16 -22.23
N THR A 136 4.28 -6.22 -21.94
CA THR A 136 3.82 -5.19 -22.84
C THR A 136 4.64 -3.90 -22.65
N PRO A 137 5.43 -3.46 -23.65
CA PRO A 137 6.21 -2.22 -23.56
C PRO A 137 5.34 -1.01 -23.24
N GLY A 138 5.81 -0.11 -22.36
CA GLY A 138 5.09 1.09 -21.94
C GLY A 138 4.00 0.86 -20.88
N SER A 139 3.72 -0.40 -20.52
CA SER A 139 2.85 -0.69 -19.38
C SER A 139 3.56 -0.39 -18.06
N THR A 140 2.77 -0.08 -17.05
CA THR A 140 3.23 0.17 -15.68
C THR A 140 2.35 -0.60 -14.70
N VAL A 141 2.96 -1.42 -13.86
CA VAL A 141 2.26 -2.14 -12.81
C VAL A 141 2.81 -1.73 -11.46
N PHE A 142 1.94 -1.30 -10.56
CA PHE A 142 2.24 -1.11 -9.16
C PHE A 142 1.66 -2.29 -8.37
N ILE A 143 2.49 -2.97 -7.58
CA ILE A 143 2.04 -3.91 -6.57
C ILE A 143 2.27 -3.24 -5.22
N CYS A 144 1.18 -3.00 -4.49
CA CYS A 144 1.19 -2.15 -3.31
C CYS A 144 0.75 -2.92 -2.06
N PRO A 145 1.61 -3.77 -1.49
CA PRO A 145 1.30 -4.46 -0.24
C PRO A 145 1.46 -3.49 0.94
N HIS A 146 0.44 -3.45 1.82
CA HIS A 146 0.56 -2.75 3.09
C HIS A 146 1.44 -3.54 4.06
N HIS A 147 1.86 -2.93 5.17
CA HIS A 147 2.84 -3.52 6.08
C HIS A 147 2.47 -4.90 6.63
N ASP A 148 3.48 -5.70 6.95
CA ASP A 148 3.35 -6.97 7.66
C ASP A 148 4.38 -7.02 8.79
N VAL A 149 3.90 -7.01 10.04
CA VAL A 149 4.74 -7.07 11.25
C VAL A 149 5.50 -8.40 11.39
N GLY A 150 5.23 -9.35 10.52
CA GLY A 150 5.90 -10.65 10.47
C GLY A 150 5.22 -11.72 11.31
N ASP A 151 5.50 -12.98 10.98
CA ASP A 151 5.10 -14.14 11.75
C ASP A 151 6.25 -14.54 12.68
N VAL A 152 5.92 -14.90 13.91
CA VAL A 152 6.88 -15.45 14.88
C VAL A 152 7.63 -16.69 14.36
N ARG A 153 7.05 -17.39 13.37
CA ARG A 153 7.69 -18.54 12.73
C ARG A 153 8.78 -18.15 11.71
N GLU A 154 8.75 -16.92 11.21
CA GLU A 154 9.70 -16.37 10.25
C GLU A 154 10.83 -15.58 10.92
N LEU A 155 10.66 -15.25 12.20
CA LEU A 155 11.59 -14.47 13.00
C LEU A 155 12.08 -15.31 14.17
N SER A 156 13.25 -14.99 14.72
CA SER A 156 13.63 -15.51 16.02
C SER A 156 12.60 -15.11 17.09
N ALA A 157 12.48 -15.86 18.17
CA ALA A 157 11.55 -15.56 19.24
C ALA A 157 11.73 -14.12 19.79
N ASP A 158 12.98 -13.70 19.95
CA ASP A 158 13.32 -12.36 20.46
C ASP A 158 12.98 -11.25 19.45
N GLU A 159 13.26 -11.46 18.16
CA GLU A 159 12.89 -10.51 17.12
C GLU A 159 11.37 -10.40 16.98
N GLY A 160 10.67 -11.52 16.98
CA GLY A 160 9.22 -11.55 16.94
C GLY A 160 8.58 -10.87 18.15
N PHE A 161 9.15 -11.04 19.34
CA PHE A 161 8.71 -10.34 20.55
C PHE A 161 8.94 -8.83 20.45
N ARG A 162 10.15 -8.40 20.11
CA ARG A 162 10.49 -6.97 19.99
C ARG A 162 9.71 -6.25 18.90
N ASN A 163 9.49 -6.91 17.76
CA ASN A 163 8.66 -6.33 16.70
C ASN A 163 7.21 -6.16 17.19
N ARG A 164 6.65 -7.13 17.90
CA ARG A 164 5.29 -7.00 18.44
C ARG A 164 5.20 -5.90 19.50
N GLU A 165 6.20 -5.75 20.36
CA GLU A 165 6.24 -4.64 21.32
C GLU A 165 6.32 -3.28 20.62
N ALA A 166 7.17 -3.15 19.61
CA ALA A 166 7.29 -1.93 18.83
C ALA A 166 5.95 -1.56 18.16
N GLU A 167 5.31 -2.51 17.51
CA GLU A 167 3.99 -2.33 16.89
C GLU A 167 2.90 -1.99 17.91
N PHE A 168 2.96 -2.60 19.05
CA PHE A 168 2.10 -2.35 20.19
C PHE A 168 2.16 -0.89 20.66
N HIS A 169 3.36 -0.35 20.80
CA HIS A 169 3.56 1.06 21.13
C HIS A 169 3.11 2.03 20.01
N HIS A 170 3.08 1.59 18.78
CA HIS A 170 2.55 2.38 17.67
C HIS A 170 1.04 2.55 17.72
N HIS A 171 0.30 1.55 18.18
CA HIS A 171 -1.16 1.59 18.26
C HIS A 171 -1.68 2.23 19.55
N GLY A 172 -0.83 2.44 20.55
CA GLY A 172 -1.17 3.16 21.78
C GLY A 172 -2.10 2.40 22.74
N ASP A 173 -2.50 1.18 22.42
CA ASP A 173 -3.32 0.34 23.31
C ASP A 173 -2.61 -0.98 23.65
N PRO A 174 -2.01 -1.05 24.84
CA PRO A 174 -1.33 -2.23 25.32
C PRO A 174 -2.19 -3.48 25.51
N ALA A 175 -3.50 -3.34 25.55
CA ALA A 175 -4.41 -4.47 25.71
C ALA A 175 -4.67 -5.23 24.39
N ILE A 176 -4.34 -4.64 23.24
CA ILE A 176 -4.59 -5.22 21.92
C ILE A 176 -3.26 -5.60 21.27
N PRO A 177 -2.87 -6.89 21.30
CA PRO A 177 -1.64 -7.32 20.65
C PRO A 177 -1.66 -6.99 19.16
N SER A 178 -0.63 -6.32 18.67
CA SER A 178 -0.51 -6.04 17.25
C SER A 178 -0.51 -7.34 16.45
N GLN A 179 -1.43 -7.46 15.52
CA GLN A 179 -1.58 -8.59 14.61
C GLN A 179 -1.72 -8.11 13.17
N GLN A 180 -1.21 -6.92 12.90
CA GLN A 180 -1.34 -6.27 11.61
C GLN A 180 -0.44 -6.94 10.58
N ARG A 181 -1.05 -7.81 9.80
CA ARG A 181 -0.42 -8.57 8.75
C ARG A 181 -1.23 -8.44 7.47
N PHE A 182 -0.69 -7.70 6.52
CA PHE A 182 -1.36 -7.36 5.27
C PHE A 182 -0.51 -7.73 4.05
N GLY A 183 -1.12 -7.62 2.87
CA GLY A 183 -0.40 -7.70 1.60
C GLY A 183 -0.11 -9.10 1.12
N MET A 184 -0.89 -10.10 1.53
CA MET A 184 -0.68 -11.49 1.11
C MET A 184 -0.85 -11.68 -0.38
N PHE A 185 -1.87 -11.07 -0.99
CA PHE A 185 -2.08 -11.14 -2.43
C PHE A 185 -0.91 -10.54 -3.21
N GLY A 186 -0.49 -9.33 -2.84
CA GLY A 186 0.66 -8.67 -3.46
C GLY A 186 1.94 -9.48 -3.34
N ARG A 187 2.21 -10.06 -2.16
CA ARG A 187 3.36 -10.97 -1.97
C ARG A 187 3.27 -12.20 -2.85
N SER A 188 2.11 -12.82 -2.95
CA SER A 188 1.94 -14.03 -3.77
C SER A 188 2.16 -13.75 -5.26
N LEU A 189 1.75 -12.56 -5.74
CA LEU A 189 2.08 -12.11 -7.09
C LEU A 189 3.58 -11.94 -7.28
N LEU A 190 4.25 -11.25 -6.36
CA LEU A 190 5.70 -11.02 -6.42
C LEU A 190 6.48 -12.33 -6.38
N ASP A 191 6.11 -13.25 -5.48
CA ASP A 191 6.72 -14.58 -5.42
C ASP A 191 6.50 -15.36 -6.74
N GLY A 192 5.30 -15.33 -7.28
CA GLY A 192 4.97 -15.97 -8.57
C GLY A 192 5.68 -15.35 -9.78
N LEU A 193 6.00 -14.07 -9.74
CA LEU A 193 6.82 -13.39 -10.74
C LEU A 193 8.33 -13.71 -10.61
N GLY A 194 8.74 -14.44 -9.56
CA GLY A 194 10.14 -14.70 -9.26
C GLY A 194 10.89 -13.49 -8.68
N LEU A 195 10.15 -12.63 -8.00
CA LEU A 195 10.64 -11.39 -7.41
C LEU A 195 10.24 -11.31 -5.92
N PRO A 196 10.72 -12.24 -5.06
CA PRO A 196 10.31 -12.29 -3.66
C PRO A 196 10.71 -11.00 -2.93
N ILE A 197 9.70 -10.25 -2.51
CA ILE A 197 9.82 -9.04 -1.68
C ILE A 197 8.92 -9.20 -0.47
N ARG A 198 9.39 -8.72 0.67
CA ARG A 198 8.62 -8.69 1.92
C ARG A 198 8.37 -7.25 2.34
N ASN A 199 7.12 -6.95 2.64
CA ASN A 199 6.62 -5.67 3.14
C ASN A 199 6.72 -5.64 4.67
N ARG A 200 7.95 -5.76 5.16
CA ARG A 200 8.20 -5.95 6.60
C ARG A 200 8.07 -4.67 7.39
N PHE A 201 7.66 -4.84 8.65
CA PHE A 201 7.58 -3.84 9.70
C PHE A 201 6.49 -2.79 9.45
N GLY A 202 6.06 -2.16 10.52
CA GLY A 202 5.19 -1.00 10.53
C GLY A 202 5.98 0.21 11.01
N LEU A 203 6.80 0.81 10.13
CA LEU A 203 7.72 1.86 10.51
C LEU A 203 7.04 3.22 10.50
N ARG A 204 7.38 4.06 11.48
CA ARG A 204 6.89 5.43 11.57
C ARG A 204 7.83 6.36 10.80
N PRO A 205 7.33 7.08 9.78
CA PRO A 205 8.13 8.05 9.06
C PRO A 205 8.44 9.28 9.90
N ALA A 206 9.61 9.86 9.66
CA ALA A 206 10.06 11.07 10.33
C ALA A 206 9.23 12.29 9.92
N LYS A 207 9.15 13.26 10.83
CA LYS A 207 8.57 14.58 10.59
C LYS A 207 9.65 15.64 10.41
N ALA A 208 9.38 16.60 9.58
CA ALA A 208 10.14 17.83 9.48
C ALA A 208 9.84 18.77 10.67
N ALA A 209 10.59 19.86 10.80
CA ALA A 209 10.43 20.79 11.92
C ALA A 209 9.05 21.49 11.95
N ASP A 210 8.38 21.59 10.82
CA ASP A 210 7.03 22.14 10.68
C ASP A 210 5.92 21.14 11.00
N GLY A 211 6.28 19.89 11.30
CA GLY A 211 5.37 18.78 11.60
C GLY A 211 4.92 17.98 10.37
N GLY A 212 5.20 18.47 9.16
CA GLY A 212 4.94 17.75 7.91
C GLY A 212 5.91 16.58 7.69
N PRO A 213 5.74 15.81 6.59
CA PRO A 213 6.66 14.70 6.29
C PRO A 213 8.10 15.18 6.06
N ALA A 214 9.07 14.45 6.60
CA ALA A 214 10.48 14.70 6.30
C ALA A 214 10.79 14.40 4.81
N PRO A 215 11.76 15.12 4.22
CA PRO A 215 12.15 14.90 2.82
C PRO A 215 12.62 13.47 2.56
N LEU A 216 12.27 12.95 1.39
CA LEU A 216 12.72 11.66 0.89
C LEU A 216 14.23 11.69 0.59
N LYS A 217 14.89 10.55 0.77
CA LYS A 217 16.20 10.26 0.20
C LYS A 217 15.98 9.62 -1.18
N ILE A 218 16.12 10.41 -2.23
CA ILE A 218 15.88 9.99 -3.63
C ILE A 218 17.22 9.73 -4.33
N ASP A 219 17.29 8.66 -5.12
CA ASP A 219 18.38 8.43 -6.06
C ASP A 219 17.92 8.77 -7.49
N PRO A 220 18.20 9.99 -7.98
CA PRO A 220 17.77 10.40 -9.30
C PRO A 220 18.48 9.65 -10.44
N SER A 221 19.61 8.99 -10.16
CA SER A 221 20.35 8.25 -11.18
C SER A 221 19.64 6.99 -11.64
N VAL A 222 18.74 6.46 -10.83
CA VAL A 222 17.93 5.26 -11.12
C VAL A 222 16.48 5.56 -11.47
N ASP A 223 16.01 6.80 -11.30
CA ASP A 223 14.67 7.24 -11.71
C ASP A 223 14.59 7.48 -13.23
N ARG A 224 14.56 6.40 -13.98
CA ARG A 224 14.62 6.42 -15.45
C ARG A 224 13.46 7.15 -16.12
N PHE A 225 12.36 7.32 -15.43
CA PHE A 225 11.12 7.86 -15.99
C PHE A 225 10.71 9.19 -15.36
N GLY A 226 11.53 9.73 -14.45
CA GLY A 226 11.22 10.97 -13.76
C GLY A 226 10.00 10.87 -12.82
N LEU A 227 9.74 9.68 -12.29
CA LEU A 227 8.61 9.43 -11.39
C LEU A 227 8.64 10.31 -10.13
N LEU A 228 9.84 10.65 -9.68
CA LEU A 228 10.06 11.48 -8.50
C LEU A 228 10.42 12.92 -8.83
N SER A 229 10.27 13.35 -10.09
CA SER A 229 10.49 14.75 -10.47
C SER A 229 9.51 15.67 -9.74
N GLY A 230 10.04 16.59 -8.92
CA GLY A 230 9.23 17.50 -8.11
C GLY A 230 8.55 16.85 -6.89
N VAL A 231 8.76 15.56 -6.64
CA VAL A 231 8.28 14.87 -5.44
C VAL A 231 9.33 15.03 -4.34
N THR A 232 8.92 15.57 -3.20
CA THR A 232 9.85 15.84 -2.07
C THR A 232 9.57 14.97 -0.86
N THR A 233 8.32 14.56 -0.67
CA THR A 233 7.86 13.81 0.51
C THR A 233 6.84 12.76 0.11
N PHE A 234 6.72 11.70 0.90
CA PHE A 234 5.56 10.84 0.95
C PHE A 234 4.72 11.16 2.19
N ASN A 235 3.74 10.30 2.49
CA ASN A 235 2.81 10.53 3.60
C ASN A 235 3.40 10.19 4.98
N LEU A 236 2.67 10.58 6.03
CA LEU A 236 2.98 10.30 7.44
C LEU A 236 2.16 9.15 8.01
N HIS A 237 1.73 8.20 7.19
CA HIS A 237 1.06 7.03 7.73
C HIS A 237 1.95 6.34 8.77
N PRO A 238 1.44 6.06 10.00
CA PRO A 238 2.31 5.64 11.10
C PRO A 238 2.86 4.20 10.97
N HIS A 239 2.42 3.44 9.98
CA HIS A 239 2.79 2.04 9.79
C HIS A 239 3.16 1.78 8.33
N LEU A 240 4.36 2.19 7.92
CA LEU A 240 4.85 2.00 6.57
C LEU A 240 5.79 0.79 6.48
N PRO A 241 5.71 -0.01 5.42
CA PRO A 241 6.61 -1.14 5.23
C PRO A 241 8.00 -0.71 4.77
N HIS A 242 9.00 -1.46 5.23
CA HIS A 242 10.25 -1.59 4.50
C HIS A 242 10.10 -2.71 3.45
N PHE A 243 10.45 -2.42 2.20
CA PHE A 243 10.44 -3.43 1.14
C PHE A 243 11.76 -4.18 1.09
N GLU A 244 11.81 -5.32 1.80
CA GLU A 244 12.99 -6.18 1.85
C GLU A 244 13.04 -7.08 0.61
N MET A 245 14.07 -6.92 -0.20
CA MET A 245 14.33 -7.74 -1.38
C MET A 245 15.06 -9.03 -0.96
N LEU A 246 14.45 -10.19 -1.24
CA LEU A 246 15.03 -11.48 -0.87
C LEU A 246 15.76 -12.16 -2.04
N GLY A 247 16.86 -12.84 -1.74
CA GLY A 247 17.61 -13.62 -2.72
C GLY A 247 18.05 -12.78 -3.92
N GLU A 248 17.76 -13.27 -5.13
CA GLU A 248 18.13 -12.60 -6.37
C GLU A 248 17.34 -11.31 -6.67
N SER A 249 16.26 -11.05 -5.94
CA SER A 249 15.45 -9.84 -6.17
C SER A 249 16.26 -8.55 -5.99
N ALA A 250 17.25 -8.54 -5.09
CA ALA A 250 18.13 -7.40 -4.88
C ALA A 250 18.91 -6.99 -6.16
N SER A 251 19.17 -7.93 -7.07
CA SER A 251 19.81 -7.64 -8.35
C SER A 251 18.84 -7.14 -9.42
N LYS A 252 17.54 -7.27 -9.20
CA LYS A 252 16.47 -6.97 -10.18
C LYS A 252 15.75 -5.65 -9.90
N PHE A 253 16.01 -5.02 -8.76
CA PHE A 253 15.38 -3.76 -8.38
C PHE A 253 16.39 -2.66 -8.09
N ASP A 254 15.96 -1.43 -8.34
CA ASP A 254 16.56 -0.20 -7.84
C ASP A 254 15.63 0.41 -6.79
N VAL A 255 16.21 0.99 -5.74
CA VAL A 255 15.48 1.75 -4.73
C VAL A 255 15.40 3.20 -5.20
N LEU A 256 14.22 3.64 -5.63
CA LEU A 256 14.00 5.01 -6.09
C LEU A 256 13.93 6.01 -4.94
N ALA A 257 13.28 5.62 -3.85
CA ALA A 257 13.11 6.49 -2.68
C ALA A 257 13.21 5.70 -1.38
N ARG A 258 13.90 6.32 -0.41
CA ARG A 258 13.85 5.93 1.00
C ARG A 258 13.18 7.01 1.80
N GLN A 259 12.44 6.59 2.82
CA GLN A 259 11.78 7.48 3.74
C GLN A 259 12.49 7.44 5.09
N PRO A 260 12.87 8.60 5.67
CA PRO A 260 13.48 8.65 7.00
C PRO A 260 12.54 8.14 8.08
N ILE A 261 13.09 7.51 9.11
CA ILE A 261 12.35 6.97 10.27
C ILE A 261 12.33 8.02 11.39
N ASP A 262 11.21 8.11 12.11
CA ASP A 262 11.11 8.91 13.33
C ASP A 262 11.89 8.25 14.46
N LEU A 263 13.10 8.75 14.69
CA LEU A 263 13.99 8.24 15.76
C LEU A 263 13.53 8.64 17.17
N ASN A 264 12.52 9.52 17.31
CA ASN A 264 11.87 9.85 18.58
C ASN A 264 10.69 8.92 18.88
N ALA A 265 10.27 8.12 17.93
CA ALA A 265 9.29 7.07 18.18
C ALA A 265 9.88 5.98 19.11
N PRO A 266 9.02 5.16 19.75
CA PRO A 266 9.52 4.02 20.52
C PRO A 266 10.52 3.18 19.73
N PRO A 267 11.58 2.64 20.38
CA PRO A 267 12.62 1.89 19.70
C PRO A 267 12.06 0.75 18.86
N HIS A 268 12.57 0.60 17.64
CA HIS A 268 12.23 -0.50 16.75
C HIS A 268 13.48 -1.31 16.39
N PRO A 269 13.44 -2.65 16.37
CA PRO A 269 14.60 -3.50 16.06
C PRO A 269 15.26 -3.19 14.70
N PHE A 270 14.52 -2.64 13.77
CA PHE A 270 15.02 -2.19 12.47
C PHE A 270 16.03 -1.03 12.62
N VAL A 271 15.72 -0.07 13.51
CA VAL A 271 16.60 1.09 13.82
C VAL A 271 17.82 0.64 14.61
N GLU A 272 17.65 -0.30 15.54
CA GLU A 272 18.76 -0.85 16.35
C GLU A 272 19.85 -1.50 15.47
N ARG A 273 19.51 -1.93 14.25
CA ARG A 273 20.46 -2.43 13.24
C ARG A 273 21.23 -1.30 12.52
N GLY A 274 21.08 -0.07 12.94
CA GLY A 274 21.79 1.10 12.41
C GLY A 274 21.17 1.70 11.15
N ARG A 275 19.89 1.40 10.86
CA ARG A 275 19.15 2.02 9.74
C ARG A 275 18.26 3.15 10.25
N ASP A 276 18.38 4.30 9.62
CA ASP A 276 17.59 5.50 9.90
C ASP A 276 16.57 5.84 8.77
N ASP A 277 16.50 4.98 7.78
CA ASP A 277 15.54 5.06 6.67
C ASP A 277 15.10 3.67 6.21
N PHE A 278 14.02 3.62 5.45
CA PHE A 278 13.49 2.39 4.86
C PHE A 278 13.21 2.56 3.37
N ASP A 279 13.35 1.46 2.63
CA ASP A 279 13.08 1.42 1.20
C ASP A 279 11.57 1.54 0.97
N ALA A 280 11.12 2.69 0.46
CA ALA A 280 9.70 3.05 0.34
C ALA A 280 9.14 2.91 -1.08
N LEU A 281 10.00 3.00 -2.10
CA LEU A 281 9.62 2.82 -3.50
C LEU A 281 10.72 2.07 -4.25
N LEU A 282 10.36 0.93 -4.82
CA LEU A 282 11.24 0.13 -5.65
C LEU A 282 10.78 0.15 -7.11
N GLN A 283 11.72 0.03 -8.03
CA GLN A 283 11.47 -0.12 -9.47
C GLN A 283 12.30 -1.27 -10.03
N THR A 284 11.72 -2.11 -10.88
CA THR A 284 12.51 -3.12 -11.60
C THR A 284 13.56 -2.47 -12.48
N ARG A 285 14.76 -3.06 -12.50
CA ARG A 285 15.84 -2.66 -13.40
C ARG A 285 15.45 -2.86 -14.86
N GLN A 286 16.12 -2.11 -15.72
CA GLN A 286 16.00 -2.27 -17.15
C GLN A 286 16.24 -3.74 -17.54
N ASN A 287 15.47 -4.24 -18.49
CA ASN A 287 15.52 -5.63 -18.97
C ASN A 287 14.93 -6.70 -18.03
N THR A 288 14.32 -6.33 -16.90
CA THR A 288 13.55 -7.30 -16.11
C THR A 288 12.24 -7.64 -16.81
N PHE A 289 11.54 -6.63 -17.32
CA PHE A 289 10.34 -6.73 -18.15
C PHE A 289 10.37 -5.67 -19.25
N PRO A 290 9.68 -5.88 -20.38
CA PRO A 290 9.44 -4.84 -21.39
C PRO A 290 8.64 -3.64 -20.84
N GLY A 291 7.67 -3.88 -19.97
CA GLY A 291 7.02 -2.89 -19.13
C GLY A 291 7.80 -2.63 -17.84
N GLN A 292 7.20 -1.93 -16.90
CA GLN A 292 7.83 -1.67 -15.60
C GLN A 292 6.96 -2.14 -14.44
N LEU A 293 7.60 -2.69 -13.42
CA LEU A 293 6.99 -3.04 -12.15
C LEU A 293 7.56 -2.14 -11.06
N LEU A 294 6.66 -1.56 -10.26
CA LEU A 294 7.00 -0.79 -9.08
C LEU A 294 6.35 -1.40 -7.85
N ILE A 295 7.04 -1.25 -6.72
CA ILE A 295 6.53 -1.68 -5.41
C ILE A 295 6.46 -0.45 -4.53
N SER A 296 5.29 -0.18 -3.98
CA SER A 296 5.03 0.93 -3.07
C SER A 296 4.04 0.52 -1.99
N ASP A 297 3.94 1.30 -0.92
CA ASP A 297 2.84 1.10 0.02
C ASP A 297 1.50 1.55 -0.57
N THR A 298 0.42 0.92 -0.12
CA THR A 298 -0.96 1.25 -0.53
C THR A 298 -1.29 2.71 -0.25
N THR A 299 -0.74 3.28 0.82
CA THR A 299 -1.07 4.63 1.28
C THR A 299 -0.53 5.73 0.36
N LEU A 300 0.37 5.42 -0.58
CA LEU A 300 0.76 6.38 -1.62
C LEU A 300 -0.38 6.71 -2.61
N TRP A 301 -1.45 5.95 -2.58
CA TRP A 301 -2.62 6.11 -3.47
C TRP A 301 -3.86 6.64 -2.75
N THR A 302 -3.69 7.12 -1.52
CA THR A 302 -4.78 7.65 -0.70
C THR A 302 -4.55 9.10 -0.32
N SER A 303 -5.61 9.79 0.11
CA SER A 303 -5.55 11.13 0.71
C SER A 303 -5.55 11.10 2.24
N ALA A 304 -5.46 9.92 2.86
CA ALA A 304 -5.72 9.74 4.29
C ALA A 304 -4.59 10.23 5.21
N ALA A 305 -3.39 10.49 4.67
CA ALA A 305 -2.24 10.90 5.45
C ALA A 305 -1.61 12.17 4.86
N GLU A 306 -0.95 12.96 5.68
CA GLU A 306 -0.30 14.21 5.26
C GLU A 306 0.69 14.01 4.09
N GLY A 307 1.17 15.10 3.47
CA GLY A 307 2.07 15.03 2.30
C GLY A 307 1.35 14.97 0.95
N PHE A 308 0.08 15.30 0.94
CA PHE A 308 -0.81 15.14 -0.19
C PHE A 308 -0.37 15.89 -1.46
N GLU A 309 0.13 17.11 -1.34
CA GLU A 309 0.59 17.89 -2.51
C GLU A 309 1.74 17.21 -3.25
N SER A 310 2.71 16.67 -2.49
CA SER A 310 3.83 15.91 -3.05
C SER A 310 3.37 14.58 -3.66
N LEU A 311 2.37 13.92 -3.03
CA LEU A 311 1.75 12.71 -3.60
C LEU A 311 0.98 13.00 -4.88
N GLN A 312 0.28 14.13 -4.98
CA GLN A 312 -0.36 14.53 -6.25
C GLN A 312 0.66 14.75 -7.37
N GLN A 313 1.85 15.28 -7.05
CA GLN A 313 2.92 15.39 -8.04
C GLN A 313 3.42 14.00 -8.47
N PHE A 314 3.57 13.06 -7.54
CA PHE A 314 3.88 11.67 -7.87
C PHE A 314 2.82 11.03 -8.77
N TRP A 315 1.53 11.20 -8.43
CA TRP A 315 0.42 10.71 -9.27
C TRP A 315 0.47 11.31 -10.67
N ARG A 316 0.71 12.62 -10.77
CA ARG A 316 0.85 13.31 -12.07
C ARG A 316 1.97 12.69 -12.90
N ASN A 317 3.13 12.46 -12.30
CA ASN A 317 4.28 11.87 -13.01
C ASN A 317 3.95 10.46 -13.52
N VAL A 318 3.29 9.64 -12.69
CA VAL A 318 2.83 8.28 -13.10
C VAL A 318 1.85 8.35 -14.28
N LEU A 319 0.90 9.29 -14.23
CA LEU A 319 -0.14 9.43 -15.27
C LEU A 319 0.39 10.02 -16.57
N GLN A 320 1.52 10.72 -16.53
CA GLN A 320 2.19 11.31 -17.69
C GLN A 320 3.28 10.41 -18.30
N LEU A 321 3.50 9.22 -17.75
CA LEU A 321 4.41 8.26 -18.37
C LEU A 321 4.03 8.02 -19.84
N PRO A 322 5.00 7.82 -20.74
CA PRO A 322 4.71 7.54 -22.14
C PRO A 322 3.80 6.31 -22.25
N VAL A 323 2.72 6.43 -23.00
CA VAL A 323 1.94 5.31 -23.51
C VAL A 323 2.51 4.86 -24.84
N ARG A 324 2.14 3.67 -25.27
CA ARG A 324 2.58 3.08 -26.54
C ARG A 324 2.32 3.98 -27.74
#